data_9650ec797a96217972d6b6a2b9d195c3
#
_entry.id   9650ec797a96217972d6b6a2b9d195c3
#
_cell.length_a   1.000
_cell.length_b   1.000
_cell.length_c   1.000
_cell.angle_alpha   90.00
_cell.angle_beta   90.00
_cell.angle_gamma   90.00
#
_symmetry.space_group_name_H-M   'P 1'
#
loop_
_entity.id
_entity.type
_entity.pdbx_description
1 polymer ?
#
loop_
_entity_poly.entity_id
_entity_poly.type
_entity_poly.pdbx_seq_one_letter_code
_entity_poly.pdbx_strand_id
1 'polypeptide(L)'
;MLFSPALDSICVQETGPICITDMLVLVQDSTHWLQIEPLTSTVQGVTMFRHRTPKGSYECTVSGLRWLCERDVILKYHFRNWDPYSQLLKDMQYTQAGPLLDITMELGELEEVHLPHCVCLGTNPSLRNEMKILHVEEHGVSLEEVHEVTRFHAKILHPKFSPISLILRLLSWNVDVHCDVVLYMAVKKATVDSRLYLLLRNSSQKEAVQEREKNQVSQGYSEFLLPSPNGSLKLNTWFAFKNPHSTSIYPEKIQLLPADTTPSCCQMIMGNTGVDIEMELIGDDERTVWKSVLSKDVYSKDYHPTSLTLPEIPAEEFLKKHWAKLIQGVKNPMPIADVLWSKDMIGDEEYSRITAETTEQDRMRKLLRSVLPKGPEVTGACLKALIEHERHLVKYWSESSA
;
A
#
# COMPACT_ATOMS: atom_id res chain seq x y z
N MET A 1 -8.06 -36.79 -34.44
CA MET A 1 -8.59 -36.99 -33.08
C MET A 1 -7.42 -36.93 -32.10
N LEU A 2 -7.18 -35.79 -31.50
CA LEU A 2 -6.33 -35.67 -30.33
C LEU A 2 -6.82 -34.43 -29.57
N PHE A 3 -7.40 -34.69 -28.44
CA PHE A 3 -7.88 -33.67 -27.49
C PHE A 3 -6.73 -32.94 -26.85
N SER A 4 -6.74 -31.62 -26.90
CA SER A 4 -5.92 -30.73 -26.10
C SER A 4 -6.63 -30.45 -24.80
N PRO A 5 -5.97 -30.56 -23.62
CA PRO A 5 -6.59 -30.13 -22.38
C PRO A 5 -6.49 -28.60 -22.24
N ALA A 6 -7.60 -28.03 -21.82
CA ALA A 6 -7.74 -26.64 -21.46
C ALA A 6 -6.75 -26.28 -20.32
N LEU A 7 -5.95 -25.26 -20.57
CA LEU A 7 -5.18 -24.58 -19.53
C LEU A 7 -6.14 -23.69 -18.75
N ASP A 8 -6.50 -24.12 -17.55
CA ASP A 8 -7.18 -23.31 -16.56
C ASP A 8 -6.30 -22.08 -16.24
N SER A 9 -6.92 -20.92 -16.43
CA SER A 9 -6.36 -19.63 -16.14
C SER A 9 -6.09 -19.48 -14.65
N ILE A 10 -4.83 -19.62 -14.27
CA ILE A 10 -4.31 -19.14 -12.99
C ILE A 10 -4.32 -17.61 -13.06
N CYS A 11 -5.24 -16.99 -12.36
CA CYS A 11 -5.28 -15.55 -12.16
C CYS A 11 -4.09 -15.16 -11.25
N VAL A 12 -2.96 -14.86 -11.85
CA VAL A 12 -1.83 -14.21 -11.16
C VAL A 12 -2.22 -12.74 -11.05
N GLN A 13 -2.56 -12.30 -9.86
CA GLN A 13 -2.64 -10.86 -9.55
C GLN A 13 -1.22 -10.29 -9.61
N GLU A 14 -0.80 -9.87 -10.79
CA GLU A 14 0.44 -9.12 -10.95
C GLU A 14 0.25 -7.69 -10.48
N THR A 15 1.00 -7.35 -9.47
CA THR A 15 1.14 -6.04 -8.90
C THR A 15 1.85 -5.09 -9.87
N GLY A 16 1.10 -4.23 -10.53
CA GLY A 16 1.59 -3.07 -11.27
C GLY A 16 2.15 -3.31 -12.69
N PRO A 17 2.17 -2.27 -13.53
CA PRO A 17 2.63 -2.37 -14.92
C PRO A 17 4.12 -2.70 -14.99
N ILE A 18 4.44 -3.70 -15.79
CA ILE A 18 5.79 -4.20 -16.01
C ILE A 18 6.54 -3.22 -16.92
N CYS A 19 7.61 -2.62 -16.42
CA CYS A 19 8.59 -1.96 -17.30
C CYS A 19 9.28 -3.05 -18.13
N ILE A 20 9.06 -3.06 -19.44
CA ILE A 20 9.55 -4.11 -20.35
C ILE A 20 11.09 -4.24 -20.30
N THR A 21 11.79 -3.15 -20.01
CA THR A 21 13.24 -3.12 -19.87
C THR A 21 13.75 -3.84 -18.62
N ASP A 22 12.93 -3.92 -17.56
CA ASP A 22 13.30 -4.63 -16.32
C ASP A 22 13.25 -6.16 -16.45
N MET A 23 12.49 -6.69 -17.42
CA MET A 23 12.33 -8.15 -17.59
C MET A 23 13.61 -8.86 -18.06
N LEU A 24 14.53 -8.15 -18.68
CA LEU A 24 15.67 -8.79 -19.36
C LEU A 24 16.96 -8.87 -18.53
N VAL A 25 17.03 -8.20 -17.37
CA VAL A 25 18.32 -7.94 -16.69
C VAL A 25 18.36 -8.39 -15.23
N LEU A 26 17.22 -8.64 -14.58
CA LEU A 26 17.18 -8.87 -13.14
C LEU A 26 16.87 -10.32 -12.79
N VAL A 27 17.56 -10.79 -11.75
CA VAL A 27 17.30 -12.09 -11.12
C VAL A 27 15.80 -12.14 -10.77
N GLN A 28 15.08 -13.12 -11.32
CA GLN A 28 13.70 -13.36 -10.92
C GLN A 28 13.69 -13.64 -9.41
N ASP A 29 12.89 -12.89 -8.70
CA ASP A 29 12.61 -13.13 -7.29
C ASP A 29 11.88 -14.46 -7.17
N SER A 30 12.65 -15.55 -6.98
CA SER A 30 12.13 -16.92 -6.96
C SER A 30 11.42 -17.28 -5.66
N THR A 31 11.48 -16.41 -4.67
CA THR A 31 10.89 -16.63 -3.35
C THR A 31 9.43 -16.18 -3.35
N HIS A 32 8.54 -17.05 -2.94
CA HIS A 32 7.14 -16.68 -2.76
C HIS A 32 6.96 -15.96 -1.43
N TRP A 33 6.68 -14.66 -1.49
CA TRP A 33 6.44 -13.80 -0.33
C TRP A 33 4.96 -13.77 0.03
N LEU A 34 4.64 -14.18 1.26
CA LEU A 34 3.26 -14.08 1.76
C LEU A 34 2.95 -12.64 2.13
N GLN A 35 1.98 -12.07 1.41
CA GLN A 35 1.49 -10.71 1.65
C GLN A 35 0.70 -10.66 2.95
N ILE A 36 1.09 -9.78 3.86
CA ILE A 36 0.41 -9.60 5.15
C ILE A 36 0.19 -8.11 5.48
N GLU A 37 -0.96 -7.82 6.07
CA GLU A 37 -1.26 -6.48 6.57
C GLU A 37 -0.72 -6.29 7.99
N PRO A 38 -0.14 -5.11 8.31
CA PRO A 38 0.30 -4.80 9.65
C PRO A 38 -0.88 -4.46 10.57
N LEU A 39 -0.73 -4.77 11.84
CA LEU A 39 -1.53 -4.14 12.88
C LEU A 39 -1.07 -2.69 13.03
N THR A 40 -2.01 -1.75 12.92
CA THR A 40 -1.72 -0.33 12.93
C THR A 40 -2.19 0.29 14.25
N SER A 41 -1.32 1.09 14.88
CA SER A 41 -1.64 1.86 16.08
C SER A 41 -1.01 3.25 15.99
N THR A 42 -1.56 4.22 16.71
CA THR A 42 -0.99 5.58 16.76
C THR A 42 -0.44 5.83 18.16
N VAL A 43 0.86 6.15 18.24
CA VAL A 43 1.55 6.47 19.50
C VAL A 43 2.14 7.86 19.35
N GLN A 44 1.69 8.80 20.19
CA GLN A 44 2.15 10.21 20.16
C GLN A 44 2.08 10.87 18.77
N GLY A 45 1.05 10.55 17.99
CA GLY A 45 0.88 11.06 16.63
C GLY A 45 1.67 10.34 15.54
N VAL A 46 2.47 9.34 15.88
CA VAL A 46 3.22 8.50 14.92
C VAL A 46 2.46 7.21 14.68
N THR A 47 2.27 6.87 13.41
CA THR A 47 1.67 5.60 12.99
C THR A 47 2.68 4.47 13.15
N MET A 48 2.38 3.50 13.99
CA MET A 48 3.19 2.32 14.24
C MET A 48 2.57 1.11 13.54
N PHE A 49 3.38 0.34 12.86
CA PHE A 49 3.02 -0.89 12.17
C PHE A 49 3.64 -2.09 12.88
N ARG A 50 2.87 -3.11 13.17
CA ARG A 50 3.32 -4.29 13.93
C ARG A 50 2.92 -5.56 13.22
N HIS A 51 3.85 -6.51 13.13
CA HIS A 51 3.63 -7.86 12.60
C HIS A 51 4.02 -8.91 13.63
N ARG A 52 3.23 -9.97 13.68
CA ARG A 52 3.58 -11.21 14.37
C ARG A 52 3.48 -12.34 13.35
N THR A 53 4.60 -13.00 13.08
CA THR A 53 4.68 -14.04 12.06
C THR A 53 5.40 -15.28 12.59
N PRO A 54 4.93 -16.50 12.26
CA PRO A 54 5.69 -17.72 12.46
C PRO A 54 6.86 -17.79 11.47
N LYS A 55 7.65 -18.87 11.53
CA LYS A 55 8.66 -19.18 10.52
C LYS A 55 8.09 -19.04 9.09
N GLY A 56 8.79 -18.30 8.22
CA GLY A 56 8.36 -18.11 6.84
C GLY A 56 8.96 -16.87 6.16
N SER A 57 8.44 -16.59 4.95
CA SER A 57 8.82 -15.46 4.09
C SER A 57 7.62 -14.54 3.91
N TYR A 58 7.74 -13.28 4.31
CA TYR A 58 6.63 -12.34 4.41
C TYR A 58 6.94 -11.01 3.73
N GLU A 59 5.91 -10.37 3.20
CA GLU A 59 5.96 -9.01 2.68
C GLU A 59 4.82 -8.18 3.28
N CYS A 60 5.16 -7.01 3.84
CA CYS A 60 4.17 -6.09 4.35
C CYS A 60 3.47 -5.34 3.21
N THR A 61 2.14 -5.39 3.17
CA THR A 61 1.31 -4.71 2.14
C THR A 61 1.40 -3.19 2.19
N VAL A 62 1.77 -2.60 3.33
CA VAL A 62 1.88 -1.15 3.51
C VAL A 62 3.25 -0.63 3.09
N SER A 63 4.33 -1.20 3.62
CA SER A 63 5.68 -0.70 3.39
C SER A 63 6.41 -1.37 2.24
N GLY A 64 5.97 -2.55 1.80
CA GLY A 64 6.75 -3.41 0.90
C GLY A 64 7.98 -4.03 1.58
N LEU A 65 8.16 -3.86 2.89
CA LEU A 65 9.23 -4.51 3.64
C LEU A 65 9.06 -6.02 3.58
N ARG A 66 10.11 -6.75 3.24
CA ARG A 66 10.13 -8.22 3.22
C ARG A 66 11.08 -8.75 4.28
N TRP A 67 10.74 -9.90 4.86
CA TRP A 67 11.62 -10.59 5.81
C TRP A 67 11.48 -12.10 5.74
N LEU A 68 12.57 -12.77 6.03
CA LEU A 68 12.65 -14.21 6.27
C LEU A 68 12.96 -14.46 7.73
N CYS A 69 12.22 -15.35 8.37
CA CYS A 69 12.48 -15.79 9.74
C CYS A 69 12.38 -17.30 9.88
N GLU A 70 13.31 -17.88 10.65
CA GLU A 70 13.37 -19.33 10.95
C GLU A 70 12.57 -19.72 12.21
N ARG A 71 12.05 -18.73 12.95
CA ARG A 71 11.25 -18.89 14.15
C ARG A 71 10.18 -17.82 14.19
N ASP A 72 9.27 -17.92 15.18
CA ASP A 72 8.28 -16.87 15.43
C ASP A 72 8.95 -15.55 15.75
N VAL A 73 8.51 -14.50 15.10
CA VAL A 73 9.00 -13.14 15.30
C VAL A 73 7.87 -12.15 15.54
N ILE A 74 8.19 -11.11 16.29
CA ILE A 74 7.36 -9.93 16.42
C ILE A 74 8.23 -8.73 16.10
N LEU A 75 7.90 -8.04 15.03
CA LEU A 75 8.54 -6.81 14.63
C LEU A 75 7.54 -5.67 14.59
N LYS A 76 8.01 -4.47 14.90
CA LYS A 76 7.28 -3.23 14.69
C LYS A 76 8.16 -2.25 13.97
N TYR A 77 7.55 -1.37 13.20
CA TYR A 77 8.27 -0.29 12.53
C TYR A 77 7.37 0.93 12.37
N HIS A 78 8.01 2.07 12.09
CA HIS A 78 7.36 3.28 11.61
C HIS A 78 8.25 3.98 10.57
N PHE A 79 7.63 4.85 9.77
CA PHE A 79 8.38 5.69 8.85
C PHE A 79 8.97 6.90 9.58
N ARG A 80 10.23 7.20 9.27
CA ARG A 80 10.89 8.42 9.74
C ARG A 80 10.99 9.45 8.62
N ASN A 81 11.03 10.71 9.03
CA ASN A 81 11.22 11.83 8.11
C ASN A 81 12.69 11.89 7.64
N TRP A 82 12.88 12.13 6.35
CA TRP A 82 14.18 12.33 5.73
C TRP A 82 14.76 13.74 5.88
N ASP A 83 13.93 14.75 6.20
CA ASP A 83 14.35 16.17 6.25
C ASP A 83 15.61 16.39 7.08
N PRO A 84 15.77 15.78 8.27
CA PRO A 84 16.98 15.97 9.09
C PRO A 84 18.26 15.50 8.40
N TYR A 85 18.15 14.60 7.43
CA TYR A 85 19.31 13.98 6.76
C TYR A 85 19.53 14.50 5.34
N SER A 86 18.65 15.35 4.82
CA SER A 86 18.68 15.82 3.42
C SER A 86 19.96 16.55 3.06
N GLN A 87 20.48 17.39 3.95
CA GLN A 87 21.74 18.09 3.70
C GLN A 87 22.93 17.14 3.75
N LEU A 88 22.96 16.23 4.72
CA LEU A 88 24.01 15.22 4.87
C LEU A 88 24.09 14.32 3.62
N LEU A 89 22.94 13.87 3.09
CA LEU A 89 22.92 13.06 1.87
C LEU A 89 23.48 13.84 0.67
N LYS A 90 23.15 15.12 0.53
CA LYS A 90 23.70 15.99 -0.54
C LYS A 90 25.22 16.11 -0.43
N ASP A 91 25.72 16.35 0.77
CA ASP A 91 27.16 16.49 1.03
C ASP A 91 27.92 15.18 0.74
N MET A 92 27.28 14.04 0.98
CA MET A 92 27.80 12.71 0.66
C MET A 92 27.59 12.29 -0.81
N GLN A 93 26.90 13.11 -1.61
CA GLN A 93 26.50 12.80 -3.00
C GLN A 93 25.56 11.59 -3.12
N TYR A 94 24.67 11.40 -2.16
CA TYR A 94 23.62 10.38 -2.21
C TYR A 94 22.23 11.01 -2.27
N THR A 95 21.28 10.19 -2.71
CA THR A 95 19.85 10.47 -2.66
C THR A 95 19.10 9.30 -2.04
N GLN A 96 17.90 9.56 -1.57
CA GLN A 96 16.98 8.53 -1.10
C GLN A 96 16.62 7.57 -2.25
N ALA A 97 16.60 6.28 -1.97
CA ALA A 97 16.14 5.26 -2.91
C ALA A 97 14.89 4.51 -2.39
N GLY A 98 14.59 4.60 -1.10
CA GLY A 98 13.46 3.96 -0.44
C GLY A 98 13.00 4.70 0.83
N PRO A 99 12.02 4.14 1.56
CA PRO A 99 11.56 4.69 2.83
C PRO A 99 12.62 4.57 3.93
N LEU A 100 12.68 5.54 4.84
CA LEU A 100 13.46 5.45 6.06
C LEU A 100 12.60 4.76 7.14
N LEU A 101 12.97 3.54 7.51
CA LEU A 101 12.24 2.67 8.43
C LEU A 101 12.96 2.58 9.77
N ASP A 102 12.26 2.87 10.85
CA ASP A 102 12.72 2.59 12.20
C ASP A 102 12.12 1.26 12.65
N ILE A 103 12.92 0.21 12.62
CA ILE A 103 12.47 -1.17 12.86
C ILE A 103 12.94 -1.61 14.24
N THR A 104 12.05 -2.21 15.01
CA THR A 104 12.33 -2.78 16.33
C THR A 104 11.84 -4.23 16.38
N MET A 105 12.69 -5.13 16.83
CA MET A 105 12.31 -6.50 17.15
C MET A 105 11.80 -6.58 18.58
N GLU A 106 10.58 -7.05 18.77
CA GLU A 106 10.01 -7.36 20.11
C GLU A 106 10.24 -8.82 20.47
N LEU A 107 10.35 -9.70 19.46
CA LEU A 107 10.60 -11.13 19.64
C LEU A 107 11.35 -11.68 18.42
N GLY A 108 12.35 -12.55 18.69
CA GLY A 108 13.06 -13.29 17.66
C GLY A 108 14.08 -12.47 16.88
N GLU A 109 14.59 -13.07 15.82
CA GLU A 109 15.61 -12.50 14.92
C GLU A 109 15.20 -12.78 13.48
N LEU A 110 15.68 -11.96 12.54
CA LEU A 110 15.44 -12.14 11.11
C LEU A 110 16.71 -12.64 10.43
N GLU A 111 16.57 -13.63 9.57
CA GLU A 111 17.66 -14.13 8.71
C GLU A 111 17.95 -13.15 7.57
N GLU A 112 16.88 -12.60 7.00
CA GLU A 112 16.97 -11.68 5.88
C GLU A 112 15.94 -10.56 6.03
N VAL A 113 16.32 -9.37 5.58
CA VAL A 113 15.42 -8.25 5.32
C VAL A 113 15.65 -7.73 3.91
N HIS A 114 14.57 -7.44 3.21
CA HIS A 114 14.62 -6.81 1.90
C HIS A 114 13.94 -5.45 1.98
N LEU A 115 14.73 -4.40 1.84
CA LEU A 115 14.25 -3.02 1.84
C LEU A 115 13.72 -2.67 0.44
N PRO A 116 12.52 -2.08 0.33
CA PRO A 116 11.97 -1.67 -0.95
C PRO A 116 12.69 -0.44 -1.51
N HIS A 117 12.78 -0.35 -2.85
CA HIS A 117 13.27 0.83 -3.56
C HIS A 117 12.42 1.18 -4.78
N CYS A 118 12.47 2.46 -5.18
CA CYS A 118 11.74 2.97 -6.34
C CYS A 118 12.61 3.13 -7.60
N VAL A 119 13.90 2.82 -7.54
CA VAL A 119 14.84 3.02 -8.65
C VAL A 119 14.58 2.00 -9.77
N CYS A 120 14.47 2.46 -11.02
CA CYS A 120 14.37 1.59 -12.18
C CYS A 120 15.78 1.13 -12.63
N LEU A 121 16.07 -0.13 -12.45
CA LEU A 121 17.36 -0.73 -12.84
C LEU A 121 17.37 -1.21 -14.29
N GLY A 122 16.22 -1.27 -14.96
CA GLY A 122 16.11 -1.72 -16.34
C GLY A 122 16.79 -0.77 -17.33
N THR A 123 16.72 0.54 -17.07
CA THR A 123 17.37 1.57 -17.91
C THR A 123 18.86 1.71 -17.65
N ASN A 124 19.30 1.45 -16.41
CA ASN A 124 20.70 1.50 -15.99
C ASN A 124 21.00 0.47 -14.90
N PRO A 125 21.30 -0.79 -15.27
CA PRO A 125 21.58 -1.85 -14.32
C PRO A 125 22.80 -1.62 -13.43
N SER A 126 23.73 -0.74 -13.82
CA SER A 126 24.92 -0.44 -13.00
C SER A 126 24.59 0.32 -11.71
N LEU A 127 23.42 0.97 -11.63
CA LEU A 127 22.96 1.66 -10.43
C LEU A 127 22.85 0.74 -9.21
N ARG A 128 22.70 -0.59 -9.43
CA ARG A 128 22.72 -1.54 -8.31
C ARG A 128 24.01 -1.47 -7.47
N ASN A 129 25.13 -1.19 -8.10
CA ASN A 129 26.44 -1.11 -7.44
C ASN A 129 26.62 0.23 -6.68
N GLU A 130 25.75 1.19 -6.95
CA GLU A 130 25.77 2.51 -6.32
C GLU A 130 24.77 2.61 -5.16
N MET A 131 24.03 1.53 -4.89
CA MET A 131 23.12 1.46 -3.75
C MET A 131 23.88 1.08 -2.50
N LYS A 132 23.55 1.75 -1.39
CA LYS A 132 24.04 1.46 -0.05
C LYS A 132 22.90 1.43 0.93
N ILE A 133 23.12 0.78 2.05
CA ILE A 133 22.23 0.83 3.20
C ILE A 133 22.74 1.94 4.10
N LEU A 134 21.85 2.86 4.44
CA LEU A 134 22.09 3.90 5.43
C LEU A 134 21.53 3.43 6.77
N HIS A 135 22.35 3.48 7.81
CA HIS A 135 21.96 3.36 9.20
C HIS A 135 22.04 4.72 9.88
N VAL A 136 20.97 5.09 10.59
CA VAL A 136 21.00 6.30 11.44
C VAL A 136 21.35 5.86 12.85
N GLU A 137 22.45 6.39 13.36
CA GLU A 137 22.98 6.10 14.68
C GLU A 137 22.87 7.32 15.60
N GLU A 138 23.13 7.14 16.89
CA GLU A 138 23.02 8.22 17.88
C GLU A 138 23.94 9.42 17.56
N HIS A 139 25.10 9.16 16.95
CA HIS A 139 26.13 10.18 16.69
C HIS A 139 26.39 10.41 15.20
N GLY A 140 25.47 9.99 14.30
CA GLY A 140 25.61 10.21 12.86
C GLY A 140 24.95 9.15 12.02
N VAL A 141 25.60 8.82 10.90
CA VAL A 141 25.14 7.78 9.98
C VAL A 141 26.29 6.86 9.62
N SER A 142 26.00 5.59 9.39
CA SER A 142 26.93 4.63 8.80
C SER A 142 26.36 4.04 7.52
N LEU A 143 27.27 3.57 6.65
CA LEU A 143 26.91 2.95 5.37
C LEU A 143 27.32 1.49 5.36
N GLU A 144 26.43 0.64 4.90
CA GLU A 144 26.65 -0.79 4.71
C GLU A 144 26.45 -1.19 3.24
N GLU A 145 27.18 -2.20 2.77
CA GLU A 145 27.03 -2.77 1.45
C GLU A 145 25.73 -3.56 1.36
N VAL A 146 25.06 -3.46 0.21
CA VAL A 146 23.90 -4.29 -0.10
C VAL A 146 24.38 -5.69 -0.51
N HIS A 147 23.76 -6.74 0.03
CA HIS A 147 24.10 -8.12 -0.34
C HIS A 147 23.66 -8.46 -1.76
N GLU A 148 22.42 -8.11 -2.11
CA GLU A 148 21.81 -8.35 -3.41
C GLU A 148 20.76 -7.28 -3.71
N VAL A 149 20.65 -6.85 -4.97
CA VAL A 149 19.63 -5.91 -5.42
C VAL A 149 18.78 -6.57 -6.48
N THR A 150 17.50 -6.73 -6.20
CA THR A 150 16.48 -7.22 -7.13
C THR A 150 15.77 -6.03 -7.81
N ARG A 151 14.72 -6.30 -8.56
CA ARG A 151 13.95 -5.29 -9.29
C ARG A 151 13.41 -4.16 -8.39
N PHE A 152 12.95 -4.48 -7.20
CA PHE A 152 12.28 -3.55 -6.29
C PHE A 152 12.79 -3.60 -4.86
N HIS A 153 13.73 -4.48 -4.56
CA HIS A 153 14.23 -4.67 -3.20
C HIS A 153 15.73 -4.82 -3.16
N ALA A 154 16.30 -4.44 -2.04
CA ALA A 154 17.70 -4.71 -1.72
C ALA A 154 17.78 -5.54 -0.44
N LYS A 155 18.52 -6.64 -0.51
CA LYS A 155 18.63 -7.69 0.49
C LYS A 155 19.75 -7.41 1.48
N ILE A 156 19.46 -7.62 2.75
CA ILE A 156 20.39 -7.58 3.87
C ILE A 156 20.33 -8.92 4.58
N LEU A 157 21.48 -9.51 4.88
CA LEU A 157 21.58 -10.71 5.70
C LEU A 157 21.87 -10.36 7.16
N HIS A 158 21.21 -11.07 8.08
CA HIS A 158 21.38 -10.88 9.54
C HIS A 158 21.31 -9.40 9.95
N PRO A 159 20.21 -8.70 9.64
CA PRO A 159 20.11 -7.25 9.78
C PRO A 159 20.30 -6.80 11.22
N LYS A 160 21.04 -5.70 11.39
CA LYS A 160 21.04 -4.93 12.64
C LYS A 160 20.05 -3.80 12.48
N PHE A 161 19.20 -3.58 13.48
CA PHE A 161 18.18 -2.56 13.44
C PHE A 161 18.60 -1.30 14.18
N SER A 162 18.80 -0.26 13.43
CA SER A 162 18.70 1.16 13.70
C SER A 162 17.69 1.72 12.70
N PRO A 163 17.31 2.99 12.70
CA PRO A 163 16.60 3.54 11.54
C PRO A 163 17.41 3.30 10.27
N ILE A 164 16.80 2.62 9.28
CA ILE A 164 17.48 2.04 8.13
C ILE A 164 16.78 2.40 6.82
N SER A 165 17.54 2.64 5.78
CA SER A 165 17.01 2.87 4.42
C SER A 165 18.03 2.54 3.34
N LEU A 166 17.54 2.53 2.10
CA LEU A 166 18.37 2.49 0.91
C LEU A 166 18.65 3.91 0.40
N ILE A 167 19.89 4.15 0.05
CA ILE A 167 20.36 5.35 -0.62
C ILE A 167 21.07 4.99 -1.91
N LEU A 168 21.04 5.91 -2.88
CA LEU A 168 21.68 5.75 -4.17
C LEU A 168 22.71 6.86 -4.37
N ARG A 169 23.93 6.51 -4.77
CA ARG A 169 24.96 7.48 -5.12
C ARG A 169 24.62 8.20 -6.41
N LEU A 170 24.62 9.51 -6.38
CA LEU A 170 24.34 10.36 -7.54
C LEU A 170 25.62 10.60 -8.35
N LEU A 171 25.91 9.71 -9.28
CA LEU A 171 26.98 9.91 -10.28
C LEU A 171 26.53 10.87 -11.40
N SER A 172 25.22 10.90 -11.66
CA SER A 172 24.55 11.84 -12.57
C SER A 172 23.08 11.97 -12.18
N TRP A 173 22.42 13.05 -12.58
CA TRP A 173 20.98 13.27 -12.36
C TRP A 173 20.07 12.38 -13.25
N ASN A 174 20.62 11.45 -14.01
CA ASN A 174 19.89 10.53 -14.89
C ASN A 174 19.46 9.27 -14.14
N VAL A 175 18.59 9.41 -13.16
CA VAL A 175 17.99 8.31 -12.43
C VAL A 175 16.52 8.19 -12.82
N ASP A 176 16.16 7.04 -13.32
CA ASP A 176 14.77 6.69 -13.60
C ASP A 176 14.17 5.96 -12.39
N VAL A 177 12.91 6.28 -12.07
CA VAL A 177 12.21 5.77 -10.89
C VAL A 177 10.81 5.29 -11.24
N HIS A 178 10.30 4.35 -10.44
CA HIS A 178 8.91 3.93 -10.52
C HIS A 178 8.04 4.86 -9.66
N CYS A 179 6.90 5.26 -10.22
CA CYS A 179 5.98 6.20 -9.60
C CYS A 179 4.56 5.63 -9.50
N ASP A 180 3.80 6.18 -8.56
CA ASP A 180 2.37 5.96 -8.42
C ASP A 180 1.63 7.29 -8.60
N VAL A 181 0.38 7.23 -9.05
CA VAL A 181 -0.49 8.39 -9.21
C VAL A 181 -1.68 8.23 -8.27
N VAL A 182 -1.86 9.21 -7.39
CA VAL A 182 -2.95 9.20 -6.40
C VAL A 182 -3.80 10.45 -6.58
N LEU A 183 -5.11 10.27 -6.62
CA LEU A 183 -6.09 11.31 -6.77
C LEU A 183 -6.95 11.44 -5.52
N TYR A 184 -7.03 12.63 -4.97
CA TYR A 184 -8.03 13.02 -3.96
C TYR A 184 -9.07 13.90 -4.62
N MET A 185 -10.34 13.58 -4.49
CA MET A 185 -11.40 14.27 -5.20
C MET A 185 -12.65 14.46 -4.35
N ALA A 186 -13.23 15.67 -4.43
CA ALA A 186 -14.55 16.00 -3.88
C ALA A 186 -15.51 16.41 -4.99
N VAL A 187 -16.66 15.76 -5.06
CA VAL A 187 -17.72 16.04 -6.04
C VAL A 187 -18.77 16.95 -5.39
N LYS A 188 -18.90 18.16 -5.94
CA LYS A 188 -19.93 19.14 -5.56
C LYS A 188 -21.02 19.23 -6.62
N LYS A 189 -22.14 19.89 -6.33
CA LYS A 189 -23.26 20.01 -7.30
C LYS A 189 -22.84 20.56 -8.67
N ALA A 190 -21.99 21.59 -8.68
CA ALA A 190 -21.59 22.30 -9.89
C ALA A 190 -20.15 22.03 -10.31
N THR A 191 -19.29 21.54 -9.42
CA THR A 191 -17.85 21.40 -9.64
C THR A 191 -17.30 20.10 -9.07
N VAL A 192 -16.24 19.63 -9.69
CA VAL A 192 -15.36 18.59 -9.15
C VAL A 192 -14.04 19.25 -8.81
N ASP A 193 -13.65 19.17 -7.54
CA ASP A 193 -12.36 19.66 -7.04
C ASP A 193 -11.47 18.48 -6.73
N SER A 194 -10.26 18.47 -7.29
CA SER A 194 -9.38 17.32 -7.18
C SER A 194 -7.91 17.73 -7.02
N ARG A 195 -7.13 16.87 -6.35
CA ARG A 195 -5.69 16.99 -6.19
C ARG A 195 -5.04 15.71 -6.68
N LEU A 196 -4.16 15.87 -7.65
CA LEU A 196 -3.44 14.76 -8.26
C LEU A 196 -1.99 14.79 -7.80
N TYR A 197 -1.54 13.71 -7.21
CA TYR A 197 -0.19 13.50 -6.71
C TYR A 197 0.56 12.55 -7.62
N LEU A 198 1.80 12.91 -7.94
CA LEU A 198 2.78 11.99 -8.55
C LEU A 198 3.80 11.64 -7.46
N LEU A 199 3.75 10.39 -6.99
CA LEU A 199 4.58 9.89 -5.91
C LEU A 199 5.66 8.98 -6.45
N LEU A 200 6.84 9.01 -5.85
CA LEU A 200 7.74 7.86 -5.98
C LEU A 200 7.02 6.62 -5.40
N ARG A 201 7.30 5.45 -5.95
CA ARG A 201 6.84 4.19 -5.34
C ARG A 201 7.57 3.96 -4.01
N ASN A 202 7.21 4.80 -3.07
CA ASN A 202 7.78 4.91 -1.73
C ASN A 202 6.65 5.09 -0.73
N SER A 203 6.46 4.11 0.12
CA SER A 203 5.36 4.05 1.09
C SER A 203 5.37 5.20 2.10
N SER A 204 6.54 5.76 2.44
CA SER A 204 6.61 6.92 3.33
C SER A 204 6.02 8.18 2.69
N GLN A 205 6.19 8.38 1.38
CA GLN A 205 5.55 9.47 0.66
C GLN A 205 4.02 9.31 0.61
N LYS A 206 3.55 8.07 0.41
CA LYS A 206 2.13 7.78 0.42
C LYS A 206 1.51 8.07 1.78
N GLU A 207 2.15 7.64 2.88
CA GLU A 207 1.70 7.95 4.24
C GLU A 207 1.66 9.47 4.51
N ALA A 208 2.71 10.20 4.11
CA ALA A 208 2.78 11.65 4.26
C ALA A 208 1.63 12.38 3.52
N VAL A 209 1.27 11.91 2.32
CA VAL A 209 0.11 12.44 1.58
C VAL A 209 -1.20 12.09 2.27
N GLN A 210 -1.36 10.86 2.74
CA GLN A 210 -2.57 10.44 3.47
C GLN A 210 -2.78 11.27 4.75
N GLU A 211 -1.72 11.52 5.50
CA GLU A 211 -1.82 12.37 6.71
C GLU A 211 -2.15 13.82 6.34
N ARG A 212 -1.53 14.39 5.29
CA ARG A 212 -1.86 15.72 4.78
C ARG A 212 -3.33 15.84 4.36
N GLU A 213 -3.86 14.82 3.67
CA GLU A 213 -5.23 14.82 3.16
C GLU A 213 -6.29 14.39 4.18
N LYS A 214 -5.90 13.93 5.35
CA LYS A 214 -6.78 13.42 6.40
C LYS A 214 -7.93 14.38 6.75
N ASN A 215 -7.61 15.68 6.90
CA ASN A 215 -8.62 16.70 7.16
C ASN A 215 -9.54 16.94 5.96
N GLN A 216 -9.06 16.74 4.74
CA GLN A 216 -9.83 16.92 3.51
C GLN A 216 -10.78 15.74 3.29
N VAL A 217 -10.34 14.53 3.63
CA VAL A 217 -11.21 13.33 3.62
C VAL A 217 -12.41 13.54 4.55
N SER A 218 -12.20 14.15 5.72
CA SER A 218 -13.30 14.51 6.63
C SER A 218 -14.25 15.58 6.05
N GLN A 219 -13.82 16.33 5.02
CA GLN A 219 -14.62 17.32 4.28
C GLN A 219 -15.25 16.77 3.00
N GLY A 220 -15.22 15.45 2.80
CA GLY A 220 -15.86 14.78 1.67
C GLY A 220 -14.97 14.52 0.46
N TYR A 221 -13.65 14.63 0.61
CA TYR A 221 -12.73 14.10 -0.40
C TYR A 221 -12.59 12.58 -0.26
N SER A 222 -12.47 11.93 -1.40
CA SER A 222 -12.18 10.48 -1.48
C SER A 222 -10.85 10.25 -2.18
N GLU A 223 -10.10 9.26 -1.70
CA GLU A 223 -8.85 8.80 -2.32
C GLU A 223 -9.14 7.81 -3.44
N PHE A 224 -8.50 8.00 -4.58
CA PHE A 224 -8.52 7.08 -5.72
C PHE A 224 -7.09 6.71 -6.09
N LEU A 225 -6.76 5.43 -5.98
CA LEU A 225 -5.50 4.90 -6.51
C LEU A 225 -5.68 4.66 -8.01
N LEU A 226 -4.98 5.44 -8.81
CA LEU A 226 -5.00 5.33 -10.26
C LEU A 226 -3.94 4.32 -10.74
N PRO A 227 -4.08 3.74 -11.94
CA PRO A 227 -3.05 2.89 -12.52
C PRO A 227 -1.70 3.61 -12.53
N SER A 228 -0.64 2.94 -12.11
CA SER A 228 0.71 3.50 -12.15
C SER A 228 1.19 3.71 -13.59
N PRO A 229 2.12 4.63 -13.85
CA PRO A 229 2.77 4.74 -15.17
C PRO A 229 3.36 3.40 -15.63
N ASN A 230 3.19 3.09 -16.93
CA ASN A 230 3.67 1.82 -17.51
C ASN A 230 5.20 1.73 -17.61
N GLY A 231 5.91 2.84 -17.41
CA GLY A 231 7.36 2.93 -17.45
C GLY A 231 7.91 3.71 -16.27
N SER A 232 9.23 3.77 -16.21
CA SER A 232 9.92 4.63 -15.25
C SER A 232 9.86 6.10 -15.70
N LEU A 233 9.92 6.99 -14.72
CA LEU A 233 9.98 8.43 -14.92
C LEU A 233 11.33 8.96 -14.43
N LYS A 234 11.85 9.99 -15.11
CA LYS A 234 13.15 10.56 -14.76
C LYS A 234 13.03 11.50 -13.56
N LEU A 235 13.89 11.34 -12.56
CA LEU A 235 14.03 12.28 -11.45
C LEU A 235 14.44 13.68 -11.93
N ASN A 236 14.09 14.68 -11.15
CA ASN A 236 14.36 16.09 -11.40
C ASN A 236 13.76 16.64 -12.71
N THR A 237 12.81 15.91 -13.31
CA THR A 237 12.10 16.33 -14.52
C THR A 237 10.75 16.96 -14.13
N TRP A 238 10.31 17.91 -14.93
CA TRP A 238 9.01 18.55 -14.80
C TRP A 238 7.94 17.77 -15.56
N PHE A 239 6.77 17.65 -14.97
CA PHE A 239 5.62 17.00 -15.58
C PHE A 239 4.41 17.91 -15.51
N ALA A 240 3.67 18.00 -16.63
CA ALA A 240 2.40 18.71 -16.71
C ALA A 240 1.24 17.71 -16.67
N PHE A 241 0.26 17.95 -15.82
CA PHE A 241 -1.03 17.25 -15.90
C PHE A 241 -1.93 17.96 -16.90
N LYS A 242 -2.64 17.16 -17.71
CA LYS A 242 -3.67 17.66 -18.62
C LYS A 242 -4.99 16.93 -18.38
N ASN A 243 -6.06 17.70 -18.47
CA ASN A 243 -7.43 17.19 -18.48
C ASN A 243 -8.24 18.08 -19.45
N PRO A 244 -8.86 17.51 -20.51
CA PRO A 244 -9.61 18.29 -21.50
C PRO A 244 -10.81 19.06 -20.91
N HIS A 245 -11.33 18.60 -19.79
CA HIS A 245 -12.51 19.18 -19.13
C HIS A 245 -12.18 20.11 -17.97
N SER A 246 -10.89 20.30 -17.66
CA SER A 246 -10.48 21.16 -16.56
C SER A 246 -10.57 22.62 -16.95
N THR A 247 -11.18 23.43 -16.06
CA THR A 247 -11.20 24.88 -16.20
C THR A 247 -9.90 25.52 -15.72
N SER A 248 -9.19 24.86 -14.81
CA SER A 248 -7.90 25.30 -14.28
C SER A 248 -7.13 24.15 -13.67
N ILE A 249 -5.81 24.17 -13.88
CA ILE A 249 -4.86 23.24 -13.21
C ILE A 249 -3.77 24.13 -12.59
N TYR A 250 -3.52 23.97 -11.30
CA TYR A 250 -2.51 24.73 -10.59
C TYR A 250 -1.75 23.87 -9.58
N PRO A 251 -0.39 23.92 -9.56
CA PRO A 251 0.45 24.48 -10.61
C PRO A 251 0.31 23.72 -11.93
N GLU A 252 0.64 24.37 -13.06
CA GLU A 252 0.58 23.73 -14.38
C GLU A 252 1.57 22.59 -14.53
N LYS A 253 2.71 22.67 -13.84
CA LYS A 253 3.76 21.64 -13.84
C LYS A 253 4.21 21.35 -12.41
N ILE A 254 4.59 20.11 -12.16
CA ILE A 254 5.25 19.67 -10.93
C ILE A 254 6.58 19.04 -11.26
N GLN A 255 7.54 19.17 -10.35
CA GLN A 255 8.84 18.53 -10.49
C GLN A 255 8.86 17.24 -9.66
N LEU A 256 9.34 16.15 -10.25
CA LEU A 256 9.54 14.89 -9.55
C LEU A 256 10.87 14.93 -8.80
N LEU A 257 10.81 15.16 -7.51
CA LEU A 257 11.98 15.28 -6.63
C LEU A 257 12.16 14.04 -5.74
N PRO A 258 13.40 13.65 -5.46
CA PRO A 258 13.68 12.47 -4.64
C PRO A 258 13.42 12.67 -3.15
N ALA A 259 13.53 13.90 -2.66
CA ALA A 259 13.64 14.21 -1.25
C ALA A 259 12.40 14.85 -0.61
N ASP A 260 11.32 15.04 -1.36
CA ASP A 260 10.15 15.70 -0.81
C ASP A 260 9.37 14.76 0.11
N THR A 261 9.39 15.06 1.39
CA THR A 261 8.51 14.42 2.39
C THR A 261 7.04 14.71 2.12
N THR A 262 6.75 15.82 1.44
CA THR A 262 5.41 16.16 0.99
C THR A 262 5.45 16.35 -0.52
N PRO A 263 5.09 15.33 -1.29
CA PRO A 263 5.09 15.41 -2.75
C PRO A 263 4.23 16.57 -3.26
N SER A 264 4.69 17.20 -4.32
CA SER A 264 3.95 18.23 -5.02
C SER A 264 2.66 17.65 -5.62
N CYS A 265 1.58 18.43 -5.61
CA CYS A 265 0.33 18.07 -6.25
C CYS A 265 -0.14 19.15 -7.21
N CYS A 266 -0.90 18.73 -8.21
CA CYS A 266 -1.70 19.64 -9.01
C CYS A 266 -3.13 19.65 -8.50
N GLN A 267 -3.67 20.82 -8.22
CA GLN A 267 -5.11 21.00 -7.99
C GLN A 267 -5.80 21.24 -9.31
N MET A 268 -6.89 20.52 -9.56
CA MET A 268 -7.72 20.67 -10.75
C MET A 268 -9.15 20.97 -10.32
N ILE A 269 -9.73 21.97 -10.99
CA ILE A 269 -11.15 22.31 -10.80
C ILE A 269 -11.81 22.18 -12.18
N MET A 270 -12.91 21.42 -12.22
CA MET A 270 -13.68 21.20 -13.45
C MET A 270 -15.18 21.32 -13.14
N GLY A 271 -15.97 21.62 -14.18
CA GLY A 271 -17.42 21.53 -14.09
C GLY A 271 -17.87 20.09 -13.84
N ASN A 272 -18.90 19.92 -13.01
CA ASN A 272 -19.52 18.61 -12.82
C ASN A 272 -20.45 18.31 -14.00
N THR A 273 -19.90 17.80 -15.08
CA THR A 273 -20.62 17.50 -16.33
C THR A 273 -21.16 16.08 -16.39
N GLY A 274 -20.84 15.25 -15.39
CA GLY A 274 -21.24 13.83 -15.34
C GLY A 274 -20.62 13.00 -16.48
N VAL A 275 -19.42 13.37 -16.96
CA VAL A 275 -18.68 12.62 -17.98
C VAL A 275 -17.43 11.99 -17.36
N ASP A 276 -16.86 11.00 -18.03
CA ASP A 276 -15.61 10.39 -17.62
C ASP A 276 -14.47 11.41 -17.56
N ILE A 277 -13.61 11.31 -16.56
CA ILE A 277 -12.49 12.23 -16.34
C ILE A 277 -11.24 11.64 -16.97
N GLU A 278 -10.81 12.21 -18.11
CA GLU A 278 -9.56 11.85 -18.74
C GLU A 278 -8.40 12.64 -18.12
N MET A 279 -7.31 11.97 -17.79
CA MET A 279 -6.11 12.56 -17.21
C MET A 279 -4.87 12.09 -17.96
N GLU A 280 -3.97 13.01 -18.26
CA GLU A 280 -2.71 12.73 -18.91
C GLU A 280 -1.56 13.39 -18.13
N LEU A 281 -0.42 12.69 -18.07
CA LEU A 281 0.84 13.23 -17.58
C LEU A 281 1.80 13.37 -18.75
N ILE A 282 2.31 14.58 -18.95
CA ILE A 282 3.17 14.93 -20.06
C ILE A 282 4.54 15.34 -19.52
N GLY A 283 5.59 14.73 -20.06
CA GLY A 283 6.97 15.06 -19.74
C GLY A 283 7.44 16.36 -20.42
N ASP A 284 8.64 16.83 -20.06
CA ASP A 284 9.27 18.02 -20.65
C ASP A 284 9.55 17.88 -22.15
N ASP A 285 9.64 16.65 -22.64
CA ASP A 285 9.79 16.32 -24.08
C ASP A 285 8.45 16.30 -24.84
N GLU A 286 7.39 16.82 -24.22
CA GLU A 286 6.02 16.87 -24.74
C GLU A 286 5.38 15.50 -25.01
N ARG A 287 5.98 14.41 -24.54
CA ARG A 287 5.40 13.06 -24.66
C ARG A 287 4.46 12.76 -23.50
N THR A 288 3.35 12.12 -23.83
CA THR A 288 2.47 11.54 -22.80
C THR A 288 3.13 10.32 -22.21
N VAL A 289 3.49 10.40 -20.92
CA VAL A 289 4.14 9.31 -20.15
C VAL A 289 3.14 8.48 -19.38
N TRP A 290 1.93 9.00 -19.22
CA TRP A 290 0.83 8.30 -18.54
C TRP A 290 -0.52 8.86 -18.95
N LYS A 291 -1.51 7.98 -19.06
CA LYS A 291 -2.91 8.33 -19.30
C LYS A 291 -3.82 7.42 -18.48
N SER A 292 -4.87 8.00 -17.92
CA SER A 292 -5.91 7.28 -17.21
C SER A 292 -7.26 7.92 -17.40
N VAL A 293 -8.31 7.12 -17.24
CA VAL A 293 -9.71 7.56 -17.30
C VAL A 293 -10.40 7.12 -16.02
N LEU A 294 -10.97 8.07 -15.31
CA LEU A 294 -11.81 7.79 -14.16
C LEU A 294 -13.28 7.84 -14.65
N SER A 295 -13.97 6.70 -14.62
CA SER A 295 -15.36 6.63 -15.04
C SER A 295 -16.26 7.48 -14.15
N LYS A 296 -17.24 8.15 -14.77
CA LYS A 296 -18.28 8.90 -14.06
C LYS A 296 -19.00 8.04 -13.01
N ASP A 297 -19.17 6.76 -13.28
CA ASP A 297 -19.85 5.82 -12.38
C ASP A 297 -19.08 5.63 -11.06
N VAL A 298 -17.77 5.90 -11.07
CA VAL A 298 -16.90 5.79 -9.90
C VAL A 298 -16.98 7.03 -9.02
N TYR A 299 -17.25 8.22 -9.55
CA TYR A 299 -17.27 9.47 -8.82
C TYR A 299 -18.65 10.17 -8.78
N SER A 300 -19.66 9.72 -9.55
CA SER A 300 -21.01 10.29 -9.45
C SER A 300 -21.59 10.11 -8.06
N LYS A 301 -22.53 10.99 -7.67
CA LYS A 301 -23.11 11.00 -6.31
C LYS A 301 -23.79 9.70 -5.85
N ASP A 302 -24.15 8.84 -6.80
CA ASP A 302 -24.62 7.49 -6.53
C ASP A 302 -23.47 6.51 -6.25
N TYR A 303 -22.24 6.89 -6.57
CA TYR A 303 -21.02 6.31 -6.05
C TYR A 303 -20.68 7.03 -4.73
N HIS A 304 -21.39 6.69 -3.69
CA HIS A 304 -20.71 6.58 -2.42
C HIS A 304 -19.54 5.62 -2.69
N PRO A 305 -18.26 5.99 -2.43
CA PRO A 305 -17.25 5.00 -2.13
C PRO A 305 -17.92 4.27 -1.00
N THR A 306 -18.40 3.08 -1.26
CA THR A 306 -19.35 2.45 -0.37
C THR A 306 -18.75 2.57 1.03
N SER A 307 -19.10 3.63 1.80
CA SER A 307 -19.49 3.29 3.14
C SER A 307 -20.47 2.17 2.84
N LEU A 308 -20.03 0.94 2.91
CA LEU A 308 -20.89 -0.17 3.07
C LEU A 308 -21.74 0.28 4.21
N THR A 309 -22.90 0.87 3.87
CA THR A 309 -23.89 1.23 4.85
C THR A 309 -24.01 -0.05 5.62
N LEU A 310 -23.54 0.00 6.85
CA LEU A 310 -23.83 -1.05 7.81
C LEU A 310 -25.30 -1.35 7.53
N PRO A 311 -25.67 -2.59 7.25
CA PRO A 311 -27.04 -2.92 6.89
C PRO A 311 -27.95 -2.19 7.88
N GLU A 312 -29.08 -1.63 7.42
CA GLU A 312 -30.01 -0.83 8.25
C GLU A 312 -30.47 -1.59 9.52
N ILE A 313 -30.12 -2.87 9.60
CA ILE A 313 -30.31 -3.74 10.77
C ILE A 313 -29.06 -3.75 11.65
N PRO A 314 -29.21 -3.87 12.98
CA PRO A 314 -28.10 -4.02 13.90
C PRO A 314 -27.11 -5.11 13.46
N ALA A 315 -25.81 -4.88 13.67
CA ALA A 315 -24.75 -5.81 13.25
C ALA A 315 -24.97 -7.23 13.81
N GLU A 316 -25.43 -7.34 15.05
CA GLU A 316 -25.75 -8.61 15.70
C GLU A 316 -26.88 -9.36 14.95
N GLU A 317 -27.91 -8.65 14.54
CA GLU A 317 -29.03 -9.21 13.80
C GLU A 317 -28.61 -9.67 12.41
N PHE A 318 -27.78 -8.87 11.73
CA PHE A 318 -27.18 -9.24 10.44
C PHE A 318 -26.36 -10.51 10.53
N LEU A 319 -25.46 -10.61 11.50
CA LEU A 319 -24.62 -11.80 11.71
C LEU A 319 -25.45 -13.05 12.03
N LYS A 320 -26.51 -12.90 12.82
CA LYS A 320 -27.44 -14.00 13.12
C LYS A 320 -28.26 -14.42 11.90
N LYS A 321 -28.82 -13.46 11.14
CA LYS A 321 -29.63 -13.70 9.95
C LYS A 321 -28.83 -14.41 8.85
N HIS A 322 -27.57 -14.07 8.71
CA HIS A 322 -26.70 -14.63 7.66
C HIS A 322 -25.74 -15.72 8.18
N TRP A 323 -25.93 -16.22 9.39
CA TRP A 323 -25.06 -17.20 10.06
C TRP A 323 -24.59 -18.34 9.15
N ALA A 324 -25.54 -19.08 8.55
CA ALA A 324 -25.21 -20.24 7.70
C ALA A 324 -24.45 -19.84 6.44
N LYS A 325 -24.82 -18.71 5.83
CA LYS A 325 -24.18 -18.19 4.63
C LYS A 325 -22.75 -17.71 4.92
N LEU A 326 -22.52 -17.08 6.07
CA LEU A 326 -21.21 -16.64 6.52
C LEU A 326 -20.27 -17.84 6.71
N ILE A 327 -20.74 -18.89 7.36
CA ILE A 327 -19.93 -20.11 7.60
C ILE A 327 -19.54 -20.78 6.27
N GLN A 328 -20.42 -20.77 5.28
CA GLN A 328 -20.17 -21.43 3.99
C GLN A 328 -19.42 -20.53 3.00
N GLY A 329 -19.60 -19.22 3.07
CA GLY A 329 -19.14 -18.27 2.08
C GLY A 329 -17.79 -17.63 2.38
N VAL A 330 -17.45 -17.41 3.65
CA VAL A 330 -16.18 -16.80 4.04
C VAL A 330 -15.04 -17.79 3.81
N LYS A 331 -14.13 -17.44 2.91
CA LYS A 331 -13.02 -18.31 2.52
C LYS A 331 -11.85 -18.24 3.47
N ASN A 332 -11.63 -17.10 4.14
CA ASN A 332 -10.55 -16.91 5.09
C ASN A 332 -11.02 -16.10 6.29
N PRO A 333 -11.49 -16.74 7.39
CA PRO A 333 -11.90 -16.04 8.62
C PRO A 333 -10.77 -15.42 9.42
N MET A 334 -9.51 -15.82 9.18
CA MET A 334 -8.38 -15.40 10.00
C MET A 334 -8.15 -13.88 10.01
N PRO A 335 -8.16 -13.15 8.87
CA PRO A 335 -8.02 -11.70 8.88
C PRO A 335 -9.07 -10.99 9.75
N ILE A 336 -10.29 -11.54 9.82
CA ILE A 336 -11.36 -11.00 10.67
C ILE A 336 -11.04 -11.25 12.15
N ALA A 337 -10.57 -12.44 12.48
CA ALA A 337 -10.13 -12.79 13.83
C ALA A 337 -8.93 -11.92 14.27
N ASP A 338 -7.98 -11.67 13.37
CA ASP A 338 -6.80 -10.84 13.60
C ASP A 338 -7.20 -9.40 13.95
N VAL A 339 -8.14 -8.81 13.19
CA VAL A 339 -8.68 -7.47 13.47
C VAL A 339 -9.35 -7.40 14.85
N LEU A 340 -10.12 -8.41 15.23
CA LEU A 340 -10.81 -8.42 16.52
C LEU A 340 -9.85 -8.64 17.68
N TRP A 341 -8.88 -9.51 17.50
CA TRP A 341 -7.85 -9.77 18.50
C TRP A 341 -6.93 -8.55 18.71
N SER A 342 -6.55 -7.86 17.62
CA SER A 342 -5.72 -6.65 17.70
C SER A 342 -6.38 -5.49 18.43
N LYS A 343 -7.72 -5.51 18.54
CA LYS A 343 -8.52 -4.50 19.24
C LYS A 343 -8.97 -4.97 20.64
N ASP A 344 -8.36 -6.04 21.16
CA ASP A 344 -8.73 -6.66 22.45
C ASP A 344 -10.21 -7.07 22.55
N MET A 345 -10.87 -7.27 21.39
CA MET A 345 -12.28 -7.66 21.31
C MET A 345 -12.50 -9.17 21.47
N ILE A 346 -11.47 -9.97 21.18
CA ILE A 346 -11.37 -11.40 21.53
C ILE A 346 -10.04 -11.62 22.24
N GLY A 347 -10.05 -12.45 23.28
CA GLY A 347 -8.86 -12.76 24.08
C GLY A 347 -7.95 -13.80 23.42
N ASP A 348 -6.71 -13.93 23.93
CA ASP A 348 -5.70 -14.88 23.42
C ASP A 348 -6.20 -16.32 23.36
N GLU A 349 -6.97 -16.75 24.37
CA GLU A 349 -7.52 -18.10 24.43
C GLU A 349 -8.57 -18.33 23.34
N GLU A 350 -9.45 -17.34 23.08
CA GLU A 350 -10.46 -17.40 22.03
C GLU A 350 -9.80 -17.41 20.65
N TYR A 351 -8.81 -16.53 20.44
CA TYR A 351 -8.03 -16.49 19.22
C TYR A 351 -7.31 -17.81 18.95
N SER A 352 -6.63 -18.36 19.96
CA SER A 352 -5.95 -19.67 19.86
C SER A 352 -6.92 -20.80 19.53
N ARG A 353 -8.12 -20.78 20.09
CA ARG A 353 -9.17 -21.76 19.78
C ARG A 353 -9.69 -21.64 18.34
N ILE A 354 -9.77 -20.43 17.79
CA ILE A 354 -10.17 -20.20 16.40
C ILE A 354 -9.07 -20.71 15.45
N THR A 355 -7.82 -20.38 15.75
CA THR A 355 -6.65 -20.77 14.93
C THR A 355 -6.45 -22.29 14.91
N ALA A 356 -6.78 -22.98 16.00
CA ALA A 356 -6.63 -24.44 16.11
C ALA A 356 -7.63 -25.24 15.26
N GLU A 357 -8.69 -24.61 14.73
CA GLU A 357 -9.65 -25.33 13.88
C GLU A 357 -9.03 -25.65 12.51
N THR A 358 -9.40 -26.82 11.99
CA THR A 358 -8.81 -27.36 10.76
C THR A 358 -9.48 -26.86 9.49
N THR A 359 -10.77 -26.47 9.58
CA THR A 359 -11.53 -25.97 8.41
C THR A 359 -11.93 -24.52 8.57
N GLU A 360 -12.00 -23.79 7.46
CA GLU A 360 -12.41 -22.38 7.46
C GLU A 360 -13.86 -22.22 7.97
N GLN A 361 -14.71 -23.19 7.71
CA GLN A 361 -16.07 -23.22 8.23
C GLN A 361 -16.11 -23.33 9.76
N ASP A 362 -15.23 -24.12 10.35
CA ASP A 362 -15.15 -24.28 11.81
C ASP A 362 -14.53 -23.06 12.46
N ARG A 363 -13.49 -22.47 11.84
CA ARG A 363 -12.92 -21.18 12.24
C ARG A 363 -13.99 -20.09 12.25
N MET A 364 -14.75 -19.94 11.15
CA MET A 364 -15.82 -18.93 11.06
C MET A 364 -16.94 -19.18 12.07
N ARG A 365 -17.34 -20.43 12.28
CA ARG A 365 -18.33 -20.82 13.28
C ARG A 365 -17.88 -20.45 14.69
N LYS A 366 -16.62 -20.69 15.01
CA LYS A 366 -16.05 -20.40 16.32
C LYS A 366 -15.91 -18.90 16.54
N LEU A 367 -15.45 -18.17 15.52
CA LEU A 367 -15.37 -16.71 15.52
C LEU A 367 -16.73 -16.06 15.82
N LEU A 368 -17.78 -16.44 15.08
CA LEU A 368 -19.12 -15.90 15.30
C LEU A 368 -19.67 -16.22 16.70
N ARG A 369 -19.37 -17.42 17.23
CA ARG A 369 -19.76 -17.79 18.60
C ARG A 369 -19.04 -16.96 19.66
N SER A 370 -17.80 -16.57 19.42
CA SER A 370 -17.03 -15.71 20.34
C SER A 370 -17.52 -14.26 20.29
N VAL A 371 -17.94 -13.79 19.12
CA VAL A 371 -18.31 -12.37 18.88
C VAL A 371 -19.72 -12.04 19.34
N LEU A 372 -20.69 -12.87 19.00
CA LEU A 372 -22.13 -12.55 19.23
C LEU A 372 -22.50 -12.26 20.69
N PRO A 373 -21.91 -12.93 21.72
CA PRO A 373 -22.23 -12.63 23.11
C PRO A 373 -21.62 -11.33 23.65
N LYS A 374 -20.69 -10.70 22.92
CA LYS A 374 -19.87 -9.58 23.42
C LYS A 374 -20.47 -8.18 23.16
N GLY A 375 -21.68 -8.13 22.60
CA GLY A 375 -22.43 -6.88 22.44
C GLY A 375 -22.18 -6.12 21.14
N PRO A 376 -22.81 -4.93 20.96
CA PRO A 376 -22.90 -4.24 19.69
C PRO A 376 -21.57 -3.70 19.18
N GLU A 377 -20.64 -3.35 20.05
CA GLU A 377 -19.32 -2.84 19.67
C GLU A 377 -18.51 -3.93 18.97
N VAL A 378 -18.45 -5.13 19.54
CA VAL A 378 -17.68 -6.25 19.00
C VAL A 378 -18.34 -6.83 17.75
N THR A 379 -19.68 -6.94 17.74
CA THR A 379 -20.43 -7.37 16.55
C THR A 379 -20.32 -6.35 15.41
N GLY A 380 -20.30 -5.06 15.71
CA GLY A 380 -20.07 -3.97 14.74
C GLY A 380 -18.67 -4.03 14.13
N ALA A 381 -17.65 -4.26 14.96
CA ALA A 381 -16.27 -4.41 14.48
C ALA A 381 -16.10 -5.67 13.63
N CYS A 382 -16.73 -6.78 14.02
CA CYS A 382 -16.74 -8.01 13.23
C CYS A 382 -17.42 -7.82 11.87
N LEU A 383 -18.57 -7.16 11.82
CA LEU A 383 -19.25 -6.85 10.57
C LEU A 383 -18.41 -5.94 9.68
N LYS A 384 -17.76 -4.93 10.27
CA LYS A 384 -16.85 -4.05 9.54
C LYS A 384 -15.67 -4.81 8.92
N ALA A 385 -15.02 -5.68 9.69
CA ALA A 385 -13.94 -6.53 9.20
C ALA A 385 -14.43 -7.50 8.10
N LEU A 386 -15.61 -8.10 8.24
CA LEU A 386 -16.25 -8.90 7.18
C LEU A 386 -16.44 -8.10 5.88
N ILE A 387 -16.90 -6.86 6.00
CA ILE A 387 -17.10 -5.95 4.88
C ILE A 387 -15.76 -5.60 4.20
N GLU A 388 -14.71 -5.42 4.96
CA GLU A 388 -13.37 -5.08 4.45
C GLU A 388 -12.72 -6.28 3.72
N HIS A 389 -12.82 -7.48 4.28
CA HIS A 389 -12.13 -8.66 3.76
C HIS A 389 -12.97 -9.52 2.80
N GLU A 390 -14.30 -9.49 2.90
CA GLU A 390 -15.21 -10.33 2.12
C GLU A 390 -16.33 -9.49 1.46
N ARG A 391 -15.95 -8.37 0.84
CA ARG A 391 -16.85 -7.38 0.22
C ARG A 391 -17.93 -7.99 -0.70
N HIS A 392 -17.55 -9.00 -1.49
CA HIS A 392 -18.43 -9.62 -2.46
C HIS A 392 -19.58 -10.36 -1.80
N LEU A 393 -19.33 -11.02 -0.67
CA LEU A 393 -20.35 -11.78 0.04
C LEU A 393 -21.38 -10.87 0.72
N VAL A 394 -20.91 -9.81 1.38
CA VAL A 394 -21.78 -8.89 2.11
C VAL A 394 -22.66 -8.09 1.15
N LYS A 395 -22.12 -7.62 0.02
CA LYS A 395 -22.87 -6.90 -1.01
C LYS A 395 -24.00 -7.75 -1.60
N TYR A 396 -23.70 -8.99 -1.96
CA TYR A 396 -24.70 -9.92 -2.53
C TYR A 396 -25.86 -10.20 -1.57
N TRP A 397 -25.61 -10.21 -0.26
CA TRP A 397 -26.65 -10.51 0.73
C TRP A 397 -27.46 -9.30 1.17
N SER A 398 -26.90 -8.09 1.11
CA SER A 398 -27.66 -6.85 1.32
C SER A 398 -28.66 -6.59 0.18
N GLU A 399 -28.31 -6.90 -1.06
CA GLU A 399 -29.19 -6.75 -2.23
C GLU A 399 -30.27 -7.83 -2.33
N SER A 400 -30.05 -9.03 -1.79
CA SER A 400 -31.05 -10.11 -1.82
C SER A 400 -32.07 -10.07 -0.67
N SER A 401 -32.04 -9.02 0.16
CA SER A 401 -32.94 -8.84 1.32
C SER A 401 -33.90 -7.64 1.14
N ALA A 402 -33.91 -6.98 -0.02
CA ALA A 402 -34.82 -5.89 -0.39
C ALA A 402 -36.04 -6.47 -1.24
#